data_f75c6bb66be6ecb7208f173fcd669b8a
#
_entry.id   f75c6bb66be6ecb7208f173fcd669b8a
#
_cell.length_a   1.000
_cell.length_b   1.000
_cell.length_c   1.000
_cell.angle_alpha   90.00
_cell.angle_beta   90.00
_cell.angle_gamma   90.00
#
_symmetry.space_group_name_H-M   'P 1'
#
loop_
_entity.id
_entity.type
_entity.pdbx_description
1 polymer ?
#
loop_
_entity_poly.entity_id
_entity_poly.type
_entity_poly.pdbx_seq_one_letter_code
_entity_poly.pdbx_strand_id
1 'polypeptide(L)'
;MFKVFIVEDDTTIANIISDNLKKWGYETAVAKEFSDVFSEYVSFKPDLVLLDIVLPLYDGYYWCSKIRQESKVPIIFISSKDSNMDVLMAINMGADDYVTKPFSMEILLAKISALIRRTYSYTNKATNLIEHKGAILNIDDGTLVYNDEKIDLTKNEYRILYVLMSNKDSIVSRDKIMRNLWEHESFVDDNTLTVNINRLRKKLDNKGLDNFIATKKGQGYIIE
;
A
#
# COMPACT_ATOMS: atom_id res chain seq x y z
N MET A 1 2.25 9.08 0.59
CA MET A 1 2.33 9.00 -0.88
C MET A 1 3.65 8.33 -1.18
N PHE A 2 3.63 7.22 -1.92
CA PHE A 2 4.87 6.49 -2.24
C PHE A 2 5.64 7.17 -3.37
N LYS A 3 6.97 7.12 -3.27
CA LYS A 3 7.91 7.76 -4.20
C LYS A 3 8.54 6.72 -5.11
N VAL A 4 8.49 6.94 -6.42
CA VAL A 4 9.10 6.06 -7.42
C VAL A 4 10.18 6.81 -8.17
N PHE A 5 11.41 6.31 -8.12
CA PHE A 5 12.54 6.85 -8.88
C PHE A 5 12.70 6.08 -10.19
N ILE A 6 12.78 6.78 -11.29
CA ILE A 6 12.85 6.23 -12.64
C ILE A 6 14.23 6.54 -13.21
N VAL A 7 14.97 5.49 -13.54
CA VAL A 7 16.30 5.56 -14.18
C VAL A 7 16.18 4.95 -15.56
N GLU A 8 15.93 5.79 -16.53
CA GLU A 8 15.66 5.47 -17.94
C GLU A 8 16.22 6.59 -18.80
N ASP A 9 17.06 6.28 -19.80
CA ASP A 9 17.69 7.27 -20.66
C ASP A 9 16.81 7.72 -21.84
N ASP A 10 15.86 6.87 -22.26
CA ASP A 10 14.82 7.30 -23.19
C ASP A 10 13.81 8.21 -22.48
N THR A 11 13.93 9.50 -22.71
CA THR A 11 13.09 10.52 -22.11
C THR A 11 11.59 10.34 -22.42
N THR A 12 11.26 9.73 -23.57
CA THR A 12 9.87 9.46 -23.96
C THR A 12 9.28 8.37 -23.07
N ILE A 13 10.00 7.26 -22.89
CA ILE A 13 9.61 6.17 -22.02
C ILE A 13 9.53 6.64 -20.57
N ALA A 14 10.56 7.34 -20.09
CA ALA A 14 10.60 7.88 -18.73
C ALA A 14 9.40 8.78 -18.41
N ASN A 15 9.06 9.69 -19.35
CA ASN A 15 7.91 10.59 -19.17
C ASN A 15 6.57 9.85 -19.21
N ILE A 16 6.39 8.87 -20.11
CA ILE A 16 5.17 8.03 -20.16
C ILE A 16 4.99 7.31 -18.82
N ILE A 17 6.04 6.68 -18.30
CA ILE A 17 6.00 6.00 -17.01
C ILE A 17 5.65 7.00 -15.89
N SER A 18 6.37 8.11 -15.82
CA SER A 18 6.18 9.12 -14.78
C SER A 18 4.75 9.67 -14.76
N ASP A 19 4.21 10.06 -15.92
CA ASP A 19 2.88 10.64 -16.03
C ASP A 19 1.77 9.65 -15.66
N ASN A 20 1.93 8.38 -16.03
CA ASN A 20 0.99 7.35 -15.62
C ASN A 20 1.08 7.11 -14.10
N LEU A 21 2.27 6.99 -13.53
CA LEU A 21 2.45 6.82 -12.09
C LEU A 21 1.85 7.97 -11.27
N LYS A 22 2.01 9.21 -11.72
CA LYS A 22 1.38 10.39 -11.08
C LYS A 22 -0.15 10.31 -11.08
N LYS A 23 -0.76 9.85 -12.19
CA LYS A 23 -2.23 9.63 -12.26
C LYS A 23 -2.71 8.61 -11.24
N TRP A 24 -1.86 7.65 -10.87
CA TRP A 24 -2.14 6.63 -9.86
C TRP A 24 -1.72 7.03 -8.43
N GLY A 25 -1.36 8.29 -8.22
CA GLY A 25 -1.07 8.84 -6.91
C GLY A 25 0.33 8.58 -6.39
N TYR A 26 1.29 8.25 -7.26
CA TYR A 26 2.71 8.17 -6.91
C TYR A 26 3.41 9.52 -7.09
N GLU A 27 4.37 9.83 -6.25
CA GLU A 27 5.35 10.88 -6.49
C GLU A 27 6.50 10.30 -7.31
N THR A 28 6.93 10.98 -8.37
CA THR A 28 7.97 10.45 -9.27
C THR A 28 9.11 11.44 -9.46
N ALA A 29 10.33 10.90 -9.54
CA ALA A 29 11.48 11.62 -10.09
C ALA A 29 12.12 10.76 -11.19
N VAL A 30 12.62 11.42 -12.24
CA VAL A 30 13.36 10.80 -13.33
C VAL A 30 14.81 11.22 -13.21
N ALA A 31 15.74 10.26 -13.29
CA ALA A 31 17.18 10.52 -13.29
C ALA A 31 17.58 11.42 -14.47
N LYS A 32 18.44 12.37 -14.21
CA LYS A 32 18.93 13.33 -15.20
C LYS A 32 20.42 13.19 -15.45
N GLU A 33 21.18 12.86 -14.40
CA GLU A 33 22.63 12.79 -14.44
C GLU A 33 23.08 11.33 -14.33
N PHE A 34 23.33 10.70 -15.48
CA PHE A 34 23.73 9.29 -15.55
C PHE A 34 25.16 9.03 -15.10
N SER A 35 25.95 10.08 -14.87
CA SER A 35 27.27 9.94 -14.22
C SER A 35 27.16 9.77 -12.70
N ASP A 36 26.05 10.19 -12.08
CA ASP A 36 25.82 10.10 -10.63
C ASP A 36 24.33 9.90 -10.26
N VAL A 37 23.73 8.84 -10.76
CA VAL A 37 22.35 8.42 -10.43
C VAL A 37 22.18 8.20 -8.92
N PHE A 38 23.26 7.80 -8.22
CA PHE A 38 23.18 7.50 -6.80
C PHE A 38 22.92 8.75 -5.94
N SER A 39 23.51 9.89 -6.26
CA SER A 39 23.25 11.15 -5.55
C SER A 39 21.80 11.63 -5.72
N GLU A 40 21.22 11.48 -6.91
CA GLU A 40 19.80 11.77 -7.13
C GLU A 40 18.89 10.81 -6.34
N TYR A 41 19.22 9.51 -6.32
CA TYR A 41 18.54 8.50 -5.51
C TYR A 41 18.54 8.86 -4.03
N VAL A 42 19.69 9.18 -3.45
CA VAL A 42 19.83 9.55 -2.03
C VAL A 42 19.05 10.83 -1.70
N SER A 43 19.07 11.82 -2.60
CA SER A 43 18.32 13.07 -2.43
C SER A 43 16.81 12.87 -2.47
N PHE A 44 16.31 12.06 -3.40
CA PHE A 44 14.87 11.84 -3.58
C PHE A 44 14.28 10.89 -2.53
N LYS A 45 15.06 9.93 -2.02
CA LYS A 45 14.64 8.89 -1.03
C LYS A 45 13.40 8.14 -1.51
N PRO A 46 13.49 7.39 -2.60
CA PRO A 46 12.36 6.67 -3.15
C PRO A 46 11.95 5.46 -2.31
N ASP A 47 10.68 5.07 -2.46
CA ASP A 47 10.13 3.81 -1.93
C ASP A 47 10.23 2.66 -2.94
N LEU A 48 10.55 2.96 -4.21
CA LEU A 48 10.77 1.98 -5.27
C LEU A 48 11.62 2.60 -6.38
N VAL A 49 12.48 1.79 -7.00
CA VAL A 49 13.29 2.20 -8.15
C VAL A 49 12.88 1.39 -9.38
N LEU A 50 12.60 2.08 -10.46
CA LEU A 50 12.52 1.51 -11.82
C LEU A 50 13.84 1.78 -12.49
N LEU A 51 14.52 0.74 -13.01
CA LEU A 51 15.89 0.84 -13.46
C LEU A 51 16.06 0.15 -14.82
N ASP A 52 16.42 0.90 -15.85
CA ASP A 52 16.85 0.28 -17.10
C ASP A 52 18.24 -0.36 -16.94
N ILE A 53 18.45 -1.45 -17.62
CA ILE A 53 19.76 -2.11 -17.69
C ILE A 53 20.68 -1.36 -18.66
N VAL A 54 20.14 -0.90 -19.79
CA VAL A 54 20.92 -0.25 -20.84
C VAL A 54 20.91 1.25 -20.61
N LEU A 55 21.93 1.73 -19.93
CA LEU A 55 22.10 3.15 -19.60
C LEU A 55 23.46 3.68 -20.10
N PRO A 56 23.57 4.96 -20.35
CA PRO A 56 24.86 5.58 -20.70
C PRO A 56 25.83 5.55 -19.50
N LEU A 57 27.12 5.41 -19.79
CA LEU A 57 28.26 5.39 -18.86
C LEU A 57 28.33 4.12 -17.98
N TYR A 58 27.39 3.92 -17.09
CA TYR A 58 27.28 2.76 -16.21
C TYR A 58 25.93 2.10 -16.42
N ASP A 59 25.92 0.78 -16.56
CA ASP A 59 24.69 0.01 -16.75
C ASP A 59 23.82 -0.06 -15.47
N GLY A 60 22.59 -0.54 -15.63
CA GLY A 60 21.67 -0.68 -14.49
C GLY A 60 22.14 -1.67 -13.45
N TYR A 61 22.94 -2.67 -13.80
CA TYR A 61 23.49 -3.62 -12.83
C TYR A 61 24.47 -2.94 -11.87
N TYR A 62 25.29 -2.04 -12.39
CA TYR A 62 26.19 -1.23 -11.57
C TYR A 62 25.41 -0.38 -10.57
N TRP A 63 24.37 0.33 -11.03
CA TRP A 63 23.54 1.17 -10.15
C TRP A 63 22.74 0.33 -9.13
N CYS A 64 22.21 -0.80 -9.55
CA CYS A 64 21.55 -1.75 -8.64
C CYS A 64 22.50 -2.18 -7.52
N SER A 65 23.70 -2.63 -7.88
CA SER A 65 24.71 -3.05 -6.90
C SER A 65 25.08 -1.92 -5.93
N LYS A 66 25.24 -0.69 -6.44
CA LYS A 66 25.56 0.48 -5.63
C LYS A 66 24.43 0.83 -4.64
N ILE A 67 23.17 0.81 -5.09
CA ILE A 67 22.01 1.04 -4.24
C ILE A 67 21.89 -0.07 -3.17
N ARG A 68 22.16 -1.33 -3.52
CA ARG A 68 22.08 -2.48 -2.59
C ARG A 68 23.10 -2.45 -1.47
N GLN A 69 24.23 -1.75 -1.64
CA GLN A 69 25.19 -1.56 -0.55
C GLN A 69 24.61 -0.72 0.61
N GLU A 70 23.68 0.19 0.30
CA GLU A 70 23.15 1.15 1.27
C GLU A 70 21.66 0.90 1.61
N SER A 71 20.92 0.17 0.77
CA SER A 71 19.47 0.11 0.89
C SER A 71 18.86 -1.20 0.40
N LYS A 72 17.74 -1.57 1.04
CA LYS A 72 16.85 -2.66 0.62
C LYS A 72 15.62 -2.14 -0.13
N VAL A 73 15.64 -0.92 -0.65
CA VAL A 73 14.56 -0.36 -1.45
C VAL A 73 14.22 -1.32 -2.61
N PRO A 74 12.96 -1.62 -2.89
CA PRO A 74 12.61 -2.51 -4.00
C PRO A 74 13.04 -1.91 -5.34
N ILE A 75 13.63 -2.76 -6.19
CA ILE A 75 14.10 -2.41 -7.54
C ILE A 75 13.43 -3.32 -8.56
N ILE A 76 12.78 -2.70 -9.56
CA ILE A 76 12.27 -3.39 -10.75
C ILE A 76 13.16 -3.00 -11.93
N PHE A 77 13.78 -3.99 -12.58
CA PHE A 77 14.41 -3.73 -13.85
C PHE A 77 13.40 -3.62 -14.98
N ILE A 78 13.62 -2.68 -15.88
CA ILE A 78 12.86 -2.49 -17.12
C ILE A 78 13.87 -2.55 -18.26
N SER A 79 13.81 -3.54 -19.16
CA SER A 79 14.81 -3.66 -20.19
C SER A 79 14.31 -4.33 -21.47
N SER A 80 14.95 -4.02 -22.60
CA SER A 80 14.78 -4.75 -23.87
C SER A 80 15.49 -6.08 -23.90
N LYS A 81 16.35 -6.38 -22.94
CA LYS A 81 16.98 -7.69 -22.77
C LYS A 81 15.97 -8.67 -22.23
N ASP A 82 15.70 -9.76 -22.94
CA ASP A 82 14.63 -10.72 -22.61
C ASP A 82 15.12 -12.15 -22.44
N SER A 83 16.43 -12.38 -22.53
CA SER A 83 16.98 -13.71 -22.34
C SER A 83 16.86 -14.18 -20.89
N ASN A 84 16.66 -15.48 -20.68
CA ASN A 84 16.64 -16.07 -19.34
C ASN A 84 17.90 -15.73 -18.54
N MET A 85 19.04 -15.54 -19.22
CA MET A 85 20.30 -15.18 -18.58
C MET A 85 20.29 -13.76 -18.05
N ASP A 86 19.69 -12.81 -18.77
CA ASP A 86 19.56 -11.42 -18.34
C ASP A 86 18.66 -11.31 -17.09
N VAL A 87 17.55 -12.06 -17.09
CA VAL A 87 16.64 -12.13 -15.93
C VAL A 87 17.34 -12.74 -14.71
N LEU A 88 18.07 -13.86 -14.90
CA LEU A 88 18.83 -14.49 -13.81
C LEU A 88 19.91 -13.55 -13.27
N MET A 89 20.61 -12.82 -14.14
CA MET A 89 21.61 -11.84 -13.74
C MET A 89 20.98 -10.71 -12.93
N ALA A 90 19.85 -10.18 -13.36
CA ALA A 90 19.12 -9.15 -12.64
C ALA A 90 18.74 -9.58 -11.21
N ILE A 91 18.19 -10.78 -11.06
CA ILE A 91 17.82 -11.35 -9.76
C ILE A 91 19.07 -11.51 -8.88
N ASN A 92 20.17 -12.04 -9.42
CA ASN A 92 21.42 -12.23 -8.68
C ASN A 92 22.05 -10.89 -8.24
N MET A 93 21.84 -9.82 -9.01
CA MET A 93 22.26 -8.45 -8.65
C MET A 93 21.35 -7.80 -7.61
N GLY A 94 20.28 -8.46 -7.18
CA GLY A 94 19.40 -7.99 -6.13
C GLY A 94 18.14 -7.28 -6.62
N ALA A 95 17.72 -7.54 -7.88
CA ALA A 95 16.40 -7.09 -8.34
C ALA A 95 15.29 -7.86 -7.63
N ASP A 96 14.19 -7.16 -7.38
CA ASP A 96 12.98 -7.76 -6.78
C ASP A 96 11.98 -8.19 -7.85
N ASP A 97 12.04 -7.59 -9.04
CA ASP A 97 11.22 -7.97 -10.19
C ASP A 97 11.87 -7.50 -11.51
N TYR A 98 11.31 -7.97 -12.63
CA TYR A 98 11.78 -7.67 -13.99
C TYR A 98 10.60 -7.44 -14.93
N VAL A 99 10.76 -6.50 -15.86
CA VAL A 99 9.78 -6.16 -16.89
C VAL A 99 10.49 -6.02 -18.23
N THR A 100 10.09 -6.79 -19.23
CA THR A 100 10.66 -6.70 -20.59
C THR A 100 9.96 -5.64 -21.41
N LYS A 101 10.73 -4.85 -22.16
CA LYS A 101 10.24 -3.92 -23.19
C LYS A 101 9.93 -4.67 -24.49
N PRO A 102 8.81 -4.43 -25.17
CA PRO A 102 7.71 -3.51 -24.79
C PRO A 102 6.79 -4.09 -23.70
N PHE A 103 6.30 -3.24 -22.80
CA PHE A 103 5.43 -3.65 -21.70
C PHE A 103 4.10 -2.88 -21.70
N SER A 104 3.08 -3.45 -21.08
CA SER A 104 1.84 -2.76 -20.77
C SER A 104 2.00 -1.97 -19.47
N MET A 105 1.51 -0.73 -19.45
CA MET A 105 1.52 0.10 -18.24
C MET A 105 0.72 -0.52 -17.09
N GLU A 106 -0.38 -1.23 -17.41
CA GLU A 106 -1.18 -1.93 -16.41
C GLU A 106 -0.38 -3.03 -15.70
N ILE A 107 0.45 -3.78 -16.45
CA ILE A 107 1.32 -4.81 -15.89
C ILE A 107 2.40 -4.16 -15.00
N LEU A 108 3.03 -3.09 -15.46
CA LEU A 108 4.04 -2.37 -14.68
C LEU A 108 3.45 -1.83 -13.38
N LEU A 109 2.28 -1.19 -13.44
CA LEU A 109 1.56 -0.67 -12.28
C LEU A 109 1.17 -1.77 -11.29
N ALA A 110 0.70 -2.92 -11.79
CA ALA A 110 0.36 -4.06 -10.95
C ALA A 110 1.58 -4.60 -10.20
N LYS A 111 2.74 -4.70 -10.87
CA LYS A 111 4.01 -5.12 -10.26
C LYS A 111 4.50 -4.12 -9.21
N ILE A 112 4.48 -2.82 -9.51
CA ILE A 112 4.83 -1.74 -8.57
C ILE A 112 3.95 -1.82 -7.32
N SER A 113 2.62 -1.87 -7.48
CA SER A 113 1.67 -1.98 -6.37
C SER A 113 1.91 -3.24 -5.53
N ALA A 114 2.11 -4.38 -6.17
CA ALA A 114 2.37 -5.65 -5.47
C ALA A 114 3.67 -5.62 -4.68
N LEU A 115 4.72 -5.01 -5.25
CA LEU A 115 6.03 -4.94 -4.61
C LEU A 115 6.04 -3.93 -3.46
N ILE A 116 5.45 -2.76 -3.62
CA ILE A 116 5.29 -1.77 -2.55
C ILE A 116 4.47 -2.38 -1.39
N ARG A 117 3.35 -3.04 -1.69
CA ARG A 117 2.56 -3.73 -0.67
C ARG A 117 3.37 -4.80 0.06
N ARG A 118 4.13 -5.63 -0.66
CA ARG A 118 4.97 -6.68 -0.08
C ARG A 118 6.07 -6.09 0.81
N THR A 119 6.72 -5.02 0.37
CA THR A 119 7.85 -4.41 1.07
C THR A 119 7.40 -3.61 2.30
N TYR A 120 6.35 -2.81 2.16
CA TYR A 120 5.98 -1.83 3.18
C TYR A 120 4.74 -2.21 3.98
N SER A 121 3.80 -2.99 3.40
CA SER A 121 2.61 -3.42 4.15
C SER A 121 2.86 -4.70 4.94
N TYR A 122 3.72 -5.61 4.45
CA TYR A 122 4.08 -6.82 5.21
C TYR A 122 5.22 -6.59 6.21
N THR A 123 6.08 -5.59 6.01
CA THR A 123 7.13 -5.22 6.98
C THR A 123 6.54 -4.48 8.19
N ASN A 124 5.42 -3.82 8.00
CA ASN A 124 4.61 -3.24 9.07
C ASN A 124 3.65 -4.27 9.72
N LYS A 125 4.11 -5.50 9.97
CA LYS A 125 3.34 -6.42 10.81
C LYS A 125 2.98 -5.85 12.19
N ALA A 126 3.66 -4.79 12.61
CA ALA A 126 3.31 -4.03 13.81
C ALA A 126 2.25 -2.93 13.57
N THR A 127 1.92 -2.59 12.30
CA THR A 127 0.99 -1.48 11.97
C THR A 127 -0.30 -1.92 11.27
N ASN A 128 -0.39 -3.18 10.84
CA ASN A 128 -1.65 -3.73 10.29
C ASN A 128 -2.58 -4.30 11.37
N LEU A 129 -2.21 -4.09 12.64
CA LEU A 129 -3.04 -4.40 13.79
C LEU A 129 -3.46 -3.10 14.46
N ILE A 130 -4.75 -2.87 14.55
CA ILE A 130 -5.29 -1.77 15.36
C ILE A 130 -5.75 -2.37 16.68
N GLU A 131 -5.10 -1.98 17.76
CA GLU A 131 -5.46 -2.42 19.11
C GLU A 131 -6.23 -1.32 19.85
N HIS A 132 -7.32 -1.71 20.53
CA HIS A 132 -8.01 -0.87 21.49
C HIS A 132 -8.72 -1.76 22.53
N LYS A 133 -8.47 -1.49 23.82
CA LYS A 133 -9.04 -2.23 24.96
C LYS A 133 -8.90 -3.76 24.85
N GLY A 134 -7.75 -4.23 24.36
CA GLY A 134 -7.47 -5.66 24.18
C GLY A 134 -8.10 -6.28 22.92
N ALA A 135 -8.93 -5.54 22.18
CA ALA A 135 -9.42 -5.98 20.88
C ALA A 135 -8.41 -5.63 19.79
N ILE A 136 -7.99 -6.60 19.01
CA ILE A 136 -6.98 -6.47 17.95
C ILE A 136 -7.65 -6.73 16.60
N LEU A 137 -7.79 -5.69 15.80
CA LEU A 137 -8.27 -5.78 14.42
C LEU A 137 -7.09 -5.95 13.46
N ASN A 138 -7.05 -7.08 12.78
CA ASN A 138 -6.09 -7.32 11.70
C ASN A 138 -6.64 -6.75 10.38
N ILE A 139 -5.91 -5.78 9.81
CA ILE A 139 -6.34 -5.11 8.58
C ILE A 139 -6.15 -5.99 7.34
N ASP A 140 -5.16 -6.90 7.35
CA ASP A 140 -4.81 -7.73 6.20
C ASP A 140 -5.86 -8.79 5.89
N ASP A 141 -6.37 -9.45 6.93
CA ASP A 141 -7.33 -10.54 6.79
C ASP A 141 -8.74 -10.20 7.27
N GLY A 142 -8.93 -8.97 7.81
CA GLY A 142 -10.22 -8.48 8.27
C GLY A 142 -10.73 -9.17 9.55
N THR A 143 -9.86 -9.81 10.32
CA THR A 143 -10.24 -10.53 11.53
C THR A 143 -10.14 -9.67 12.78
N LEU A 144 -11.04 -9.83 13.69
CA LEU A 144 -10.97 -9.27 15.05
C LEU A 144 -10.60 -10.39 16.03
N VAL A 145 -9.64 -10.13 16.91
CA VAL A 145 -9.25 -11.04 18.00
C VAL A 145 -9.46 -10.33 19.32
N TYR A 146 -10.10 -11.01 20.28
CA TYR A 146 -10.26 -10.54 21.64
C TYR A 146 -10.17 -11.72 22.61
N ASN A 147 -9.35 -11.60 23.66
CA ASN A 147 -9.08 -12.70 24.64
C ASN A 147 -8.69 -14.02 23.94
N ASP A 148 -7.80 -13.96 22.95
CA ASP A 148 -7.36 -15.10 22.13
C ASP A 148 -8.47 -15.79 21.31
N GLU A 149 -9.67 -15.23 21.28
CA GLU A 149 -10.76 -15.72 20.45
C GLU A 149 -10.93 -14.87 19.18
N LYS A 150 -11.03 -15.57 18.05
CA LYS A 150 -11.32 -14.93 16.75
C LYS A 150 -12.81 -14.60 16.65
N ILE A 151 -13.12 -13.38 16.23
CA ILE A 151 -14.47 -12.90 15.97
C ILE A 151 -14.59 -12.65 14.46
N ASP A 152 -15.40 -13.45 13.79
CA ASP A 152 -15.63 -13.29 12.36
C ASP A 152 -16.54 -12.10 12.10
N LEU A 153 -16.09 -11.21 11.22
CA LEU A 153 -16.82 -10.01 10.80
C LEU A 153 -17.31 -10.16 9.37
N THR A 154 -18.54 -9.71 9.12
CA THR A 154 -18.97 -9.46 7.74
C THR A 154 -18.21 -8.28 7.15
N LYS A 155 -18.19 -8.14 5.82
CA LYS A 155 -17.50 -7.07 5.12
C LYS A 155 -17.88 -5.67 5.63
N ASN A 156 -19.17 -5.45 5.91
CA ASN A 156 -19.64 -4.15 6.41
C ASN A 156 -19.31 -3.94 7.89
N GLU A 157 -19.40 -4.99 8.73
CA GLU A 157 -18.98 -4.93 10.13
C GLU A 157 -17.47 -4.60 10.24
N TYR A 158 -16.65 -5.26 9.44
CA TYR A 158 -15.21 -4.97 9.36
C TYR A 158 -14.93 -3.52 8.99
N ARG A 159 -15.56 -2.99 7.94
CA ARG A 159 -15.36 -1.60 7.49
C ARG A 159 -15.78 -0.58 8.54
N ILE A 160 -16.93 -0.79 9.16
CA ILE A 160 -17.40 0.07 10.26
C ILE A 160 -16.39 0.05 11.40
N LEU A 161 -15.97 -1.14 11.83
CA LEU A 161 -15.03 -1.30 12.93
C LEU A 161 -13.66 -0.69 12.60
N TYR A 162 -13.16 -0.90 11.38
CA TYR A 162 -11.92 -0.30 10.89
C TYR A 162 -11.95 1.23 10.98
N VAL A 163 -13.01 1.86 10.47
CA VAL A 163 -13.15 3.33 10.52
C VAL A 163 -13.20 3.82 11.96
N LEU A 164 -13.91 3.14 12.84
CA LEU A 164 -14.03 3.52 14.25
C LEU A 164 -12.71 3.31 15.00
N MET A 165 -12.06 2.16 14.87
CA MET A 165 -10.79 1.87 15.55
C MET A 165 -9.63 2.72 15.04
N SER A 166 -9.63 3.08 13.74
CA SER A 166 -8.65 4.01 13.16
C SER A 166 -8.81 5.44 13.66
N ASN A 167 -9.97 5.78 14.26
CA ASN A 167 -10.27 7.09 14.84
C ASN A 167 -10.68 6.95 16.32
N LYS A 168 -10.02 6.01 17.04
CA LYS A 168 -10.28 5.79 18.47
C LYS A 168 -10.20 7.11 19.25
N ASP A 169 -10.98 7.21 20.32
CA ASP A 169 -11.11 8.39 21.18
C ASP A 169 -11.65 9.65 20.46
N SER A 170 -12.12 9.48 19.21
CA SER A 170 -12.70 10.58 18.43
C SER A 170 -14.08 10.20 17.89
N ILE A 171 -14.98 11.19 17.85
CA ILE A 171 -16.32 10.98 17.28
C ILE A 171 -16.23 10.87 15.76
N VAL A 172 -16.71 9.76 15.23
CA VAL A 172 -16.81 9.54 13.78
C VAL A 172 -18.25 9.82 13.34
N SER A 173 -18.43 10.80 12.44
CA SER A 173 -19.78 11.14 11.96
C SER A 173 -20.37 10.01 11.12
N ARG A 174 -21.72 9.94 11.11
CA ARG A 174 -22.46 8.95 10.30
C ARG A 174 -22.08 9.05 8.83
N ASP A 175 -21.98 10.26 8.28
CA ASP A 175 -21.61 10.51 6.89
C ASP A 175 -20.18 10.00 6.55
N LYS A 176 -19.24 10.10 7.50
CA LYS A 176 -17.88 9.59 7.30
C LYS A 176 -17.89 8.06 7.22
N ILE A 177 -18.68 7.38 8.07
CA ILE A 177 -18.81 5.92 8.05
C ILE A 177 -19.53 5.49 6.76
N MET A 178 -20.62 6.15 6.40
CA MET A 178 -21.37 5.84 5.18
C MET A 178 -20.54 6.02 3.92
N ARG A 179 -19.77 7.10 3.78
CA ARG A 179 -18.85 7.29 2.64
C ARG A 179 -17.87 6.15 2.49
N ASN A 180 -17.31 5.66 3.58
CA ASN A 180 -16.37 4.53 3.55
C ASN A 180 -17.05 3.21 3.16
N LEU A 181 -18.35 3.07 3.43
CA LEU A 181 -19.16 1.93 2.99
C LEU A 181 -19.55 2.08 1.49
N TRP A 182 -19.84 3.29 1.01
CA TRP A 182 -20.27 3.57 -0.38
C TRP A 182 -19.19 3.45 -1.45
N GLU A 183 -17.93 3.68 -1.12
CA GLU A 183 -16.83 3.51 -2.08
C GLU A 183 -16.81 2.09 -2.72
N HIS A 184 -17.62 1.17 -2.21
CA HIS A 184 -17.62 -0.23 -2.61
C HIS A 184 -19.00 -0.89 -2.78
N GLU A 185 -20.11 -0.21 -2.50
CA GLU A 185 -21.49 -0.71 -2.70
C GLU A 185 -22.43 0.45 -3.07
N SER A 186 -23.21 0.26 -4.12
CA SER A 186 -24.25 1.21 -4.52
C SER A 186 -25.43 1.16 -3.54
N PHE A 187 -25.62 2.19 -2.74
CA PHE A 187 -26.70 2.41 -1.78
C PHE A 187 -26.57 1.79 -0.37
N VAL A 188 -26.00 2.53 0.56
CA VAL A 188 -26.20 2.30 2.02
C VAL A 188 -26.98 3.51 2.55
N ASP A 189 -28.18 3.29 3.04
CA ASP A 189 -28.98 4.33 3.71
C ASP A 189 -28.66 4.40 5.22
N ASP A 190 -29.17 5.42 5.88
CA ASP A 190 -28.95 5.69 7.30
C ASP A 190 -29.50 4.58 8.22
N ASN A 191 -30.57 3.89 7.77
CA ASN A 191 -31.16 2.75 8.47
C ASN A 191 -30.23 1.53 8.39
N THR A 192 -29.62 1.28 7.23
CA THR A 192 -28.65 0.20 7.01
C THR A 192 -27.43 0.36 7.90
N LEU A 193 -26.90 1.57 8.07
CA LEU A 193 -25.81 1.83 9.01
C LEU A 193 -26.22 1.49 10.45
N THR A 194 -27.40 1.94 10.88
CA THR A 194 -27.91 1.69 12.24
C THR A 194 -28.08 0.21 12.52
N VAL A 195 -28.60 -0.56 11.56
CA VAL A 195 -28.75 -2.02 11.67
C VAL A 195 -27.39 -2.70 11.79
N ASN A 196 -26.41 -2.33 10.96
CA ASN A 196 -25.07 -2.92 11.01
C ASN A 196 -24.34 -2.59 12.31
N ILE A 197 -24.44 -1.36 12.82
CA ILE A 197 -23.89 -0.97 14.13
C ILE A 197 -24.52 -1.81 15.27
N ASN A 198 -25.83 -1.98 15.26
CA ASN A 198 -26.50 -2.78 16.31
C ASN A 198 -26.12 -4.27 16.24
N ARG A 199 -25.98 -4.83 15.03
CA ARG A 199 -25.50 -6.21 14.86
C ARG A 199 -24.06 -6.36 15.34
N LEU A 200 -23.20 -5.41 15.00
CA LEU A 200 -21.80 -5.40 15.43
C LEU A 200 -21.71 -5.29 16.96
N ARG A 201 -22.43 -4.38 17.61
CA ARG A 201 -22.50 -4.27 19.07
C ARG A 201 -22.88 -5.62 19.71
N LYS A 202 -23.99 -6.19 19.28
CA LYS A 202 -24.46 -7.48 19.84
C LYS A 202 -23.40 -8.58 19.70
N LYS A 203 -22.66 -8.58 18.58
CA LYS A 203 -21.57 -9.54 18.35
C LYS A 203 -20.40 -9.31 19.29
N LEU A 204 -20.02 -8.05 19.52
CA LEU A 204 -18.95 -7.67 20.44
C LEU A 204 -19.32 -7.93 21.90
N ASP A 205 -20.53 -7.53 22.32
CA ASP A 205 -21.05 -7.78 23.67
C ASP A 205 -21.08 -9.28 24.02
N ASN A 206 -21.49 -10.15 23.06
CA ASN A 206 -21.49 -11.60 23.24
C ASN A 206 -20.08 -12.20 23.44
N LYS A 207 -19.04 -11.43 23.13
CA LYS A 207 -17.64 -11.83 23.32
C LYS A 207 -16.96 -11.10 24.49
N GLY A 208 -17.74 -10.35 25.28
CA GLY A 208 -17.25 -9.62 26.45
C GLY A 208 -16.65 -8.24 26.15
N LEU A 209 -16.83 -7.72 24.94
CA LEU A 209 -16.49 -6.34 24.56
C LEU A 209 -17.70 -5.42 24.75
N ASP A 210 -18.18 -5.34 25.99
CA ASP A 210 -19.39 -4.57 26.35
C ASP A 210 -19.19 -3.08 26.13
N ASN A 211 -20.19 -2.43 25.53
CA ASN A 211 -20.19 -1.00 25.26
C ASN A 211 -19.00 -0.48 24.44
N PHE A 212 -18.37 -1.35 23.64
CA PHE A 212 -17.19 -1.01 22.84
C PHE A 212 -17.45 0.13 21.84
N ILE A 213 -18.67 0.22 21.29
CA ILE A 213 -19.08 1.31 20.38
C ILE A 213 -20.17 2.13 21.06
N ALA A 214 -19.86 3.36 21.42
CA ALA A 214 -20.82 4.31 22.00
C ALA A 214 -21.47 5.20 20.94
N THR A 215 -22.72 5.63 21.20
CA THR A 215 -23.42 6.61 20.35
C THR A 215 -23.32 7.99 20.98
N LYS A 216 -22.82 8.97 20.23
CA LYS A 216 -22.92 10.39 20.60
C LYS A 216 -24.09 11.00 19.80
N LYS A 217 -25.21 11.22 20.52
CA LYS A 217 -26.50 11.63 19.92
C LYS A 217 -26.34 12.87 19.01
N GLY A 218 -26.82 12.75 17.78
CA GLY A 218 -26.72 13.81 16.77
C GLY A 218 -25.34 14.04 16.15
N GLN A 219 -24.29 13.31 16.59
CA GLN A 219 -22.92 13.50 16.11
C GLN A 219 -22.38 12.26 15.38
N GLY A 220 -22.59 11.07 15.93
CA GLY A 220 -22.08 9.85 15.34
C GLY A 220 -21.78 8.75 16.35
N TYR A 221 -20.69 8.00 16.10
CA TYR A 221 -20.26 6.90 16.93
C TYR A 221 -18.79 7.08 17.36
N ILE A 222 -18.45 6.49 18.50
CA ILE A 222 -17.09 6.54 19.05
C ILE A 222 -16.75 5.19 19.69
N ILE A 223 -15.47 4.85 19.67
CA ILE A 223 -14.84 3.81 20.49
C ILE A 223 -14.06 4.55 21.58
N GLU A 224 -14.45 4.35 22.85
CA GLU A 224 -13.84 4.97 24.04
C GLU A 224 -12.93 3.98 24.77
#